data_b28b6c1a58f23f80d577d5fac61c666b
#
_entry.id   b28b6c1a58f23f80d577d5fac61c666b
#
_cell.length_a   1.000
_cell.length_b   1.000
_cell.length_c   1.000
_cell.angle_alpha   90.00
_cell.angle_beta   90.00
_cell.angle_gamma   90.00
#
_symmetry.space_group_name_H-M   'P 1'
#
loop_
_entity.id
_entity.type
_entity.pdbx_description
1 polymer ?
#
loop_
_entity_poly.entity_id
_entity_poly.type
_entity_poly.pdbx_seq_one_letter_code
_entity_poly.pdbx_strand_id
1 'polypeptide(L)'
;DDILYYPYNSYDPVIKMFELAAKDPDVTHIKLIQYRVAKDSKIMEHLIAAAESGTQVTVFIEIKARFDEEANLRWGEKLSRSGIKVHYSIPGIKVHSKLALIRRIENDKPKFYSYLSTGNFHEDTAKFYTDFGLFTVDERYTKDVMKVFNYIETGMKPSNPFEHLLVGQFNLRQGFEDLIRFEIEQAQKGKPAKIFLKMNSLQDKSMIDLLYYASQQGVKIRMII
;
A
#
# COMPACT_ATOMS: atom_id res chain seq x y z
N ASP A 1 -16.38 2.47 -1.96
CA ASP A 1 -15.17 2.39 -1.12
C ASP A 1 -15.51 1.67 0.18
N ASP A 2 -14.71 0.63 0.51
CA ASP A 2 -14.93 -0.16 1.72
C ASP A 2 -13.62 -0.23 2.53
N ILE A 3 -13.74 0.00 3.84
CA ILE A 3 -12.63 -0.12 4.78
C ILE A 3 -12.83 -1.36 5.65
N LEU A 4 -11.82 -2.21 5.69
CA LEU A 4 -11.76 -3.37 6.58
C LEU A 4 -10.72 -3.14 7.68
N TYR A 5 -11.03 -3.63 8.88
CA TYR A 5 -10.15 -3.57 10.04
C TYR A 5 -9.81 -4.98 10.52
N TYR A 6 -8.57 -5.38 10.33
CA TYR A 6 -8.07 -6.70 10.73
C TYR A 6 -7.54 -6.68 12.16
N PRO A 7 -7.61 -7.81 12.87
CA PRO A 7 -8.17 -9.12 12.51
C PRO A 7 -9.69 -9.23 12.73
N TYR A 8 -10.38 -8.13 13.04
CA TYR A 8 -11.81 -8.14 13.41
C TYR A 8 -12.74 -8.35 12.21
N ASN A 9 -12.31 -7.91 11.03
CA ASN A 9 -12.95 -8.28 9.78
C ASN A 9 -12.20 -9.46 9.14
N SER A 10 -12.92 -10.32 8.39
CA SER A 10 -12.30 -11.38 7.60
C SER A 10 -11.36 -10.83 6.53
N TYR A 11 -10.25 -11.54 6.27
CA TYR A 11 -9.34 -11.27 5.17
C TYR A 11 -9.83 -11.87 3.84
N ASP A 12 -10.88 -12.71 3.87
CA ASP A 12 -11.44 -13.35 2.67
C ASP A 12 -11.81 -12.39 1.54
N PRO A 13 -12.32 -11.16 1.78
CA PRO A 13 -12.57 -10.20 0.72
C PRO A 13 -11.34 -9.86 -0.12
N VAL A 14 -10.13 -9.82 0.49
CA VAL A 14 -8.88 -9.56 -0.23
C VAL A 14 -8.54 -10.75 -1.12
N ILE A 15 -8.61 -11.97 -0.61
CA ILE A 15 -8.39 -13.20 -1.40
C ILE A 15 -9.40 -13.27 -2.53
N LYS A 16 -10.67 -12.98 -2.23
CA LYS A 16 -11.78 -13.01 -3.21
C LYS A 16 -11.62 -11.99 -4.33
N MET A 17 -11.07 -10.82 -4.03
CA MET A 17 -10.76 -9.80 -5.05
C MET A 17 -9.82 -10.38 -6.12
N PHE A 18 -8.75 -11.08 -5.73
CA PHE A 18 -7.82 -11.69 -6.69
C PHE A 18 -8.42 -12.92 -7.38
N GLU A 19 -9.22 -13.71 -6.66
CA GLU A 19 -9.95 -14.84 -7.26
C GLU A 19 -10.91 -14.38 -8.36
N LEU A 20 -11.69 -13.34 -8.10
CA LEU A 20 -12.63 -12.78 -9.07
C LEU A 20 -11.88 -12.15 -10.24
N ALA A 21 -10.82 -11.39 -9.98
CA ALA A 21 -10.01 -10.79 -11.02
C ALA A 21 -9.36 -11.82 -11.95
N ALA A 22 -8.97 -12.99 -11.43
CA ALA A 22 -8.41 -14.08 -12.23
C ALA A 22 -9.43 -14.77 -13.14
N LYS A 23 -10.72 -14.68 -12.82
CA LYS A 23 -11.81 -15.31 -13.58
C LYS A 23 -12.54 -14.35 -14.52
N ASP A 24 -12.31 -13.06 -14.40
CA ASP A 24 -13.02 -12.01 -15.13
C ASP A 24 -12.30 -11.71 -16.45
N PRO A 25 -12.92 -12.01 -17.63
CA PRO A 25 -12.30 -11.79 -18.94
C PRO A 25 -12.08 -10.30 -19.27
N ASP A 26 -12.78 -9.40 -18.59
CA ASP A 26 -12.62 -7.96 -18.77
C ASP A 26 -11.45 -7.39 -17.97
N VAL A 27 -10.86 -8.17 -17.06
CA VAL A 27 -9.65 -7.78 -16.33
C VAL A 27 -8.43 -7.95 -17.22
N THR A 28 -7.76 -6.86 -17.52
CA THR A 28 -6.63 -6.82 -18.45
C THR A 28 -5.26 -6.76 -17.75
N HIS A 29 -5.21 -6.18 -16.57
CA HIS A 29 -3.95 -6.04 -15.81
C HIS A 29 -4.20 -6.19 -14.32
N ILE A 30 -3.27 -6.87 -13.64
CA ILE A 30 -3.19 -6.93 -12.19
C ILE A 30 -1.77 -6.55 -11.78
N LYS A 31 -1.64 -5.60 -10.85
CA LYS A 31 -0.35 -5.20 -10.26
C LYS A 31 -0.39 -5.33 -8.75
N LEU A 32 0.68 -5.85 -8.17
CA LEU A 32 0.79 -6.09 -6.73
C LEU A 32 2.17 -5.71 -6.21
N ILE A 33 2.23 -5.05 -5.06
CA ILE A 33 3.46 -4.90 -4.27
C ILE A 33 3.42 -5.90 -3.14
N GLN A 34 4.38 -6.81 -3.13
CA GLN A 34 4.51 -7.88 -2.15
C GLN A 34 5.77 -7.69 -1.31
N TYR A 35 5.59 -7.55 0.00
CA TYR A 35 6.70 -7.45 0.94
C TYR A 35 6.99 -8.78 1.64
N ARG A 36 5.95 -9.46 2.13
CA ARG A 36 6.01 -10.79 2.76
C ARG A 36 4.94 -11.68 2.18
N VAL A 37 5.32 -12.88 1.74
CA VAL A 37 4.43 -13.87 1.15
C VAL A 37 4.22 -15.03 2.11
N ALA A 38 2.99 -15.45 2.32
CA ALA A 38 2.69 -16.70 3.02
C ALA A 38 3.26 -17.89 2.26
N LYS A 39 3.68 -18.94 2.97
CA LYS A 39 4.22 -20.14 2.35
C LYS A 39 3.27 -20.75 1.31
N ASP A 40 1.99 -20.78 1.65
CA ASP A 40 0.91 -21.31 0.84
C ASP A 40 -0.11 -20.17 0.58
N SER A 41 0.30 -19.17 -0.23
CA SER A 41 -0.51 -17.99 -0.51
C SER A 41 -1.53 -18.22 -1.61
N LYS A 42 -2.81 -18.14 -1.29
CA LYS A 42 -3.92 -18.17 -2.25
C LYS A 42 -3.89 -16.98 -3.21
N ILE A 43 -3.45 -15.83 -2.72
CA ILE A 43 -3.29 -14.63 -3.57
C ILE A 43 -2.31 -14.92 -4.71
N MET A 44 -1.14 -15.52 -4.41
CA MET A 44 -0.16 -15.86 -5.43
C MET A 44 -0.69 -16.91 -6.43
N GLU A 45 -1.45 -17.89 -5.96
CA GLU A 45 -2.09 -18.87 -6.83
C GLU A 45 -3.11 -18.22 -7.78
N HIS A 46 -3.91 -17.27 -7.30
CA HIS A 46 -4.85 -16.53 -8.14
C HIS A 46 -4.13 -15.64 -9.17
N LEU A 47 -2.99 -15.05 -8.83
CA LEU A 47 -2.18 -14.28 -9.78
C LEU A 47 -1.63 -15.17 -10.89
N ILE A 48 -1.21 -16.40 -10.58
CA ILE A 48 -0.77 -17.40 -11.56
C ILE A 48 -1.94 -17.76 -12.47
N ALA A 49 -3.10 -18.10 -11.91
CA ALA A 49 -4.29 -18.41 -12.69
C ALA A 49 -4.71 -17.25 -13.61
N ALA A 50 -4.62 -16.00 -13.15
CA ALA A 50 -4.88 -14.82 -13.97
C ALA A 50 -3.92 -14.73 -15.17
N ALA A 51 -2.62 -14.93 -14.94
CA ALA A 51 -1.61 -14.89 -16.01
C ALA A 51 -1.83 -16.02 -17.03
N GLU A 52 -2.12 -17.23 -16.57
CA GLU A 52 -2.44 -18.38 -17.42
C GLU A 52 -3.72 -18.15 -18.24
N SER A 53 -4.65 -17.34 -17.77
CA SER A 53 -5.86 -16.92 -18.50
C SER A 53 -5.63 -15.74 -19.45
N GLY A 54 -4.39 -15.21 -19.55
CA GLY A 54 -4.04 -14.14 -20.49
C GLY A 54 -4.04 -12.72 -19.88
N THR A 55 -4.36 -12.57 -18.60
CA THR A 55 -4.26 -11.27 -17.90
C THR A 55 -2.79 -10.89 -17.72
N GLN A 56 -2.44 -9.64 -18.00
CA GLN A 56 -1.09 -9.12 -17.72
C GLN A 56 -0.88 -8.92 -16.22
N VAL A 57 -0.03 -9.72 -15.61
CA VAL A 57 0.26 -9.64 -14.18
C VAL A 57 1.67 -9.12 -13.94
N THR A 58 1.79 -8.11 -13.07
CA THR A 58 3.07 -7.56 -12.61
C THR A 58 3.13 -7.62 -11.09
N VAL A 59 4.17 -8.23 -10.55
CA VAL A 59 4.40 -8.31 -9.11
C VAL A 59 5.74 -7.69 -8.76
N PHE A 60 5.75 -6.76 -7.83
CA PHE A 60 6.98 -6.28 -7.20
C PHE A 60 7.21 -7.06 -5.91
N ILE A 61 8.41 -7.66 -5.77
CA ILE A 61 8.82 -8.43 -4.59
C ILE A 61 9.98 -7.74 -3.90
N GLU A 62 9.82 -7.40 -2.62
CA GLU A 62 10.91 -6.89 -1.80
C GLU A 62 11.76 -8.05 -1.27
N ILE A 63 12.98 -8.23 -1.82
CA ILE A 63 13.87 -9.33 -1.43
C ILE A 63 14.38 -9.16 0.00
N LYS A 64 14.61 -7.91 0.44
CA LYS A 64 15.15 -7.61 1.77
C LYS A 64 14.09 -7.66 2.88
N ALA A 65 13.05 -8.48 2.70
CA ALA A 65 12.05 -8.74 3.74
C ALA A 65 12.65 -9.67 4.79
N ARG A 66 13.06 -9.11 5.93
CA ARG A 66 13.73 -9.83 7.00
C ARG A 66 12.96 -11.08 7.42
N PHE A 67 13.61 -12.25 7.41
CA PHE A 67 13.09 -13.60 7.70
C PHE A 67 12.25 -14.27 6.61
N ASP A 68 11.94 -13.59 5.49
CA ASP A 68 11.09 -14.13 4.43
C ASP A 68 11.79 -14.16 3.06
N GLU A 69 13.11 -13.93 3.03
CA GLU A 69 13.90 -13.80 1.82
C GLU A 69 13.78 -15.06 0.93
N GLU A 70 13.92 -16.26 1.51
CA GLU A 70 13.83 -17.53 0.78
C GLU A 70 12.42 -17.76 0.20
N ALA A 71 11.37 -17.49 0.99
CA ALA A 71 10.00 -17.63 0.53
C ALA A 71 9.68 -16.66 -0.62
N ASN A 72 10.15 -15.41 -0.50
CA ASN A 72 9.98 -14.39 -1.52
C ASN A 72 10.70 -14.74 -2.83
N LEU A 73 11.93 -15.28 -2.76
CA LEU A 73 12.68 -15.73 -3.94
C LEU A 73 11.98 -16.90 -4.61
N ARG A 74 11.57 -17.92 -3.86
CA ARG A 74 10.86 -19.08 -4.38
C ARG A 74 9.55 -18.69 -5.09
N TRP A 75 8.77 -17.81 -4.49
CA TRP A 75 7.57 -17.31 -5.15
C TRP A 75 7.89 -16.47 -6.38
N GLY A 76 8.93 -15.63 -6.34
CA GLY A 76 9.36 -14.86 -7.50
C GLY A 76 9.72 -15.74 -8.70
N GLU A 77 10.44 -16.86 -8.48
CA GLU A 77 10.74 -17.85 -9.53
C GLU A 77 9.46 -18.51 -10.06
N LYS A 78 8.56 -18.96 -9.17
CA LYS A 78 7.29 -19.60 -9.57
C LYS A 78 6.43 -18.66 -10.40
N LEU A 79 6.29 -17.41 -9.98
CA LEU A 79 5.55 -16.37 -10.70
C LEU A 79 6.17 -16.11 -12.09
N SER A 80 7.49 -15.95 -12.16
CA SER A 80 8.19 -15.74 -13.44
C SER A 80 7.98 -16.88 -14.43
N ARG A 81 8.01 -18.13 -13.96
CA ARG A 81 7.76 -19.33 -14.81
C ARG A 81 6.33 -19.36 -15.35
N SER A 82 5.38 -18.74 -14.66
CA SER A 82 3.97 -18.60 -15.12
C SER A 82 3.73 -17.37 -16.00
N GLY A 83 4.79 -16.73 -16.52
CA GLY A 83 4.67 -15.58 -17.42
C GLY A 83 4.39 -14.24 -16.72
N ILE A 84 4.43 -14.19 -15.39
CA ILE A 84 4.23 -12.97 -14.61
C ILE A 84 5.49 -12.11 -14.66
N LYS A 85 5.33 -10.81 -14.89
CA LYS A 85 6.43 -9.86 -14.82
C LYS A 85 6.79 -9.59 -13.35
N VAL A 86 7.93 -10.12 -12.92
CA VAL A 86 8.42 -9.92 -11.55
C VAL A 86 9.49 -8.83 -11.53
N HIS A 87 9.28 -7.82 -10.69
CA HIS A 87 10.28 -6.82 -10.33
C HIS A 87 10.78 -7.07 -8.93
N TYR A 88 12.08 -6.93 -8.74
CA TYR A 88 12.71 -7.07 -7.43
C TYR A 88 13.12 -5.71 -6.88
N SER A 89 13.63 -5.72 -5.66
CA SER A 89 14.03 -4.52 -4.91
C SER A 89 14.81 -3.51 -5.72
N ILE A 90 14.46 -2.23 -5.57
CA ILE A 90 15.18 -1.12 -6.19
C ILE A 90 16.42 -0.81 -5.34
N PRO A 91 17.63 -0.72 -5.91
CA PRO A 91 18.83 -0.39 -5.16
C PRO A 91 18.68 0.94 -4.39
N GLY A 92 19.00 0.92 -3.09
CA GLY A 92 18.92 2.11 -2.24
C GLY A 92 17.51 2.48 -1.74
N ILE A 93 16.48 1.78 -2.20
CA ILE A 93 15.09 2.01 -1.79
C ILE A 93 14.51 0.74 -1.20
N LYS A 94 13.85 0.87 -0.05
CA LYS A 94 13.04 -0.21 0.53
C LYS A 94 11.57 0.05 0.22
N VAL A 95 10.97 -0.82 -0.58
CA VAL A 95 9.55 -0.72 -0.90
C VAL A 95 8.74 -1.41 0.20
N HIS A 96 8.04 -0.63 0.99
CA HIS A 96 7.25 -1.12 2.12
C HIS A 96 5.73 -0.86 1.99
N SER A 97 5.28 -0.34 0.87
CA SER A 97 3.86 -0.15 0.58
C SER A 97 3.15 -1.49 0.35
N LYS A 98 1.86 -1.53 0.60
CA LYS A 98 0.99 -2.68 0.38
C LYS A 98 -0.15 -2.21 -0.50
N LEU A 99 0.05 -2.39 -1.80
CA LEU A 99 -0.82 -1.88 -2.84
C LEU A 99 -1.14 -2.97 -3.85
N ALA A 100 -2.40 -3.00 -4.29
CA ALA A 100 -2.81 -3.72 -5.49
C ALA A 100 -3.57 -2.78 -6.41
N LEU A 101 -3.43 -2.99 -7.71
CA LEU A 101 -4.13 -2.26 -8.76
C LEU A 101 -4.63 -3.25 -9.81
N ILE A 102 -5.93 -3.27 -10.06
CA ILE A 102 -6.58 -4.08 -11.07
C ILE A 102 -7.19 -3.15 -12.10
N ARG A 103 -6.88 -3.39 -13.39
CA ARG A 103 -7.48 -2.68 -14.52
C ARG A 103 -8.50 -3.58 -15.20
N ARG A 104 -9.75 -3.15 -15.18
CA ARG A 104 -10.89 -3.78 -15.84
C ARG A 104 -11.41 -2.90 -16.96
N ILE A 105 -11.94 -3.48 -18.02
CA ILE A 105 -12.67 -2.74 -19.06
C ILE A 105 -14.15 -2.75 -18.72
N GLU A 106 -14.75 -1.57 -18.58
CA GLU A 106 -16.17 -1.38 -18.34
C GLU A 106 -16.74 -0.38 -19.35
N ASN A 107 -17.74 -0.78 -20.10
CA ASN A 107 -18.33 0.05 -21.16
C ASN A 107 -17.25 0.64 -22.11
N ASP A 108 -16.35 -0.21 -22.57
CA ASP A 108 -15.21 0.10 -23.46
C ASP A 108 -14.18 1.09 -22.87
N LYS A 109 -14.22 1.33 -21.57
CA LYS A 109 -13.30 2.24 -20.88
C LYS A 109 -12.55 1.52 -19.77
N PRO A 110 -11.28 1.87 -19.52
CA PRO A 110 -10.54 1.32 -18.41
C PRO A 110 -11.06 1.90 -17.08
N LYS A 111 -11.36 1.00 -16.15
CA LYS A 111 -11.65 1.32 -14.78
C LYS A 111 -10.62 0.66 -13.88
N PHE A 112 -10.21 1.36 -12.83
CA PHE A 112 -9.19 0.89 -11.91
C PHE A 112 -9.77 0.62 -10.52
N TYR A 113 -9.42 -0.52 -9.99
CA TYR A 113 -9.74 -0.96 -8.64
C TYR A 113 -8.44 -1.05 -7.86
N SER A 114 -8.37 -0.40 -6.72
CA SER A 114 -7.18 -0.42 -5.86
C SER A 114 -7.51 -0.99 -4.50
N TYR A 115 -6.56 -1.71 -3.95
CA TYR A 115 -6.51 -2.05 -2.53
C TYR A 115 -5.25 -1.46 -1.92
N LEU A 116 -5.43 -0.67 -0.87
CA LEU A 116 -4.38 -0.06 -0.07
C LEU A 116 -4.45 -0.60 1.35
N SER A 117 -3.32 -1.03 1.90
CA SER A 117 -3.33 -1.59 3.25
C SER A 117 -2.14 -1.13 4.08
N THR A 118 -2.32 -1.10 5.40
CA THR A 118 -1.20 -1.00 6.35
C THR A 118 -0.55 -2.36 6.58
N GLY A 119 -1.30 -3.46 6.41
CA GLY A 119 -0.86 -4.85 6.53
C GLY A 119 -0.36 -5.46 5.23
N ASN A 120 0.54 -6.45 5.33
CA ASN A 120 1.05 -7.17 4.18
C ASN A 120 -0.03 -8.06 3.53
N PHE A 121 0.16 -8.40 2.24
CA PHE A 121 -0.62 -9.45 1.58
C PHE A 121 -0.19 -10.84 2.07
N HIS A 122 -0.54 -11.13 3.31
CA HIS A 122 -0.13 -12.34 4.00
C HIS A 122 -1.30 -12.86 4.85
N GLU A 123 -1.93 -13.92 4.39
CA GLU A 123 -3.20 -14.45 4.89
C GLU A 123 -3.13 -14.83 6.38
N ASP A 124 -1.96 -15.33 6.84
CA ASP A 124 -1.82 -15.73 8.24
C ASP A 124 -1.58 -14.53 9.16
N THR A 125 -0.76 -13.57 8.76
CA THR A 125 -0.49 -12.40 9.63
C THR A 125 -1.70 -11.50 9.78
N ALA A 126 -2.61 -11.47 8.80
CA ALA A 126 -3.88 -10.75 8.88
C ALA A 126 -4.81 -11.24 10.02
N LYS A 127 -4.54 -12.44 10.56
CA LYS A 127 -5.29 -13.00 11.70
C LYS A 127 -4.84 -12.46 13.06
N PHE A 128 -3.69 -11.77 13.12
CA PHE A 128 -3.08 -11.33 14.39
C PHE A 128 -2.79 -9.83 14.45
N TYR A 129 -2.38 -9.23 13.33
CA TYR A 129 -2.02 -7.82 13.29
C TYR A 129 -3.25 -6.94 13.13
N THR A 130 -3.21 -5.78 13.81
CA THR A 130 -4.23 -4.75 13.67
C THR A 130 -3.87 -3.86 12.50
N ASP A 131 -4.51 -4.08 11.36
CA ASP A 131 -4.28 -3.38 10.11
C ASP A 131 -5.59 -2.88 9.50
N PHE A 132 -5.47 -1.88 8.63
CA PHE A 132 -6.58 -1.40 7.80
C PHE A 132 -6.34 -1.76 6.34
N GLY A 133 -7.43 -2.09 5.64
CA GLY A 133 -7.45 -2.27 4.20
C GLY A 133 -8.56 -1.45 3.57
N LEU A 134 -8.22 -0.65 2.58
CA LEU A 134 -9.15 0.17 1.80
C LEU A 134 -9.30 -0.40 0.40
N PHE A 135 -10.50 -0.80 0.03
CA PHE A 135 -10.90 -1.04 -1.35
C PHE A 135 -11.45 0.25 -1.94
N THR A 136 -10.95 0.68 -3.06
CA THR A 136 -11.41 1.91 -3.71
C THR A 136 -11.40 1.84 -5.23
N VAL A 137 -12.38 2.49 -5.84
CA VAL A 137 -12.46 2.79 -7.28
C VAL A 137 -12.35 4.29 -7.55
N ASP A 138 -12.16 5.09 -6.52
CA ASP A 138 -12.04 6.54 -6.63
C ASP A 138 -10.79 6.89 -7.43
N GLU A 139 -11.00 7.59 -8.54
CA GLU A 139 -9.92 7.97 -9.45
C GLU A 139 -8.84 8.82 -8.80
N ARG A 140 -9.17 9.57 -7.75
CA ARG A 140 -8.20 10.36 -7.00
C ARG A 140 -7.10 9.49 -6.41
N TYR A 141 -7.49 8.36 -5.81
CA TYR A 141 -6.54 7.41 -5.22
C TYR A 141 -5.93 6.47 -6.26
N THR A 142 -6.74 5.93 -7.18
CA THR A 142 -6.24 4.96 -8.16
C THR A 142 -5.22 5.56 -9.12
N LYS A 143 -5.35 6.86 -9.48
CA LYS A 143 -4.34 7.60 -10.25
C LYS A 143 -3.00 7.71 -9.51
N ASP A 144 -3.03 8.01 -8.23
CA ASP A 144 -1.82 8.09 -7.42
C ASP A 144 -1.19 6.70 -7.20
N VAL A 145 -2.01 5.66 -6.98
CA VAL A 145 -1.51 4.27 -6.93
C VAL A 145 -0.82 3.89 -8.24
N MET A 146 -1.38 4.27 -9.39
CA MET A 146 -0.77 4.03 -10.69
C MET A 146 0.59 4.74 -10.84
N LYS A 147 0.74 5.97 -10.33
CA LYS A 147 2.03 6.69 -10.30
C LYS A 147 3.07 5.92 -9.47
N VAL A 148 2.67 5.32 -8.32
CA VAL A 148 3.56 4.48 -7.52
C VAL A 148 4.05 3.28 -8.32
N PHE A 149 3.14 2.52 -8.95
CA PHE A 149 3.52 1.37 -9.78
C PHE A 149 4.44 1.76 -10.92
N ASN A 150 4.13 2.84 -11.64
CA ASN A 150 4.98 3.33 -12.73
C ASN A 150 6.39 3.69 -12.23
N TYR A 151 6.49 4.33 -11.06
CA TYR A 151 7.79 4.66 -10.47
C TYR A 151 8.60 3.42 -10.12
N ILE A 152 8.02 2.43 -9.47
CA ILE A 152 8.76 1.22 -9.08
C ILE A 152 9.11 0.33 -10.27
N GLU A 153 8.34 0.38 -11.36
CA GLU A 153 8.59 -0.38 -12.60
C GLU A 153 9.69 0.26 -13.47
N THR A 154 9.74 1.57 -13.52
CA THR A 154 10.59 2.32 -14.47
C THR A 154 11.74 3.07 -13.83
N GLY A 155 11.68 3.34 -12.51
CA GLY A 155 12.60 4.23 -11.81
C GLY A 155 12.39 5.73 -12.12
N MET A 156 11.47 6.06 -13.04
CA MET A 156 11.20 7.45 -13.42
C MET A 156 10.26 8.12 -12.42
N LYS A 157 10.70 9.25 -11.88
CA LYS A 157 9.86 10.05 -10.98
C LYS A 157 8.61 10.54 -11.71
N PRO A 158 7.43 10.52 -11.06
CA PRO A 158 6.22 11.08 -11.64
C PRO A 158 6.41 12.54 -12.06
N SER A 159 5.92 12.90 -13.24
CA SER A 159 5.95 14.29 -13.72
C SER A 159 5.04 15.21 -12.93
N ASN A 160 3.92 14.67 -12.44
CA ASN A 160 2.97 15.38 -11.59
C ASN A 160 3.08 14.89 -10.14
N PRO A 161 2.94 15.78 -9.14
CA PRO A 161 2.99 15.39 -7.73
C PRO A 161 1.89 14.40 -7.37
N PHE A 162 2.07 13.71 -6.25
CA PHE A 162 0.99 12.98 -5.59
C PHE A 162 0.03 13.98 -4.94
N GLU A 163 -1.27 13.86 -5.21
CA GLU A 163 -2.28 14.83 -4.78
C GLU A 163 -3.09 14.31 -3.58
N HIS A 164 -3.32 13.00 -3.53
CA HIS A 164 -4.22 12.38 -2.55
C HIS A 164 -3.53 11.32 -1.69
N LEU A 165 -2.39 10.80 -2.10
CA LEU A 165 -1.59 9.88 -1.31
C LEU A 165 -0.32 10.56 -0.78
N LEU A 166 0.02 10.26 0.47
CA LEU A 166 1.32 10.58 1.04
C LEU A 166 2.28 9.42 0.75
N VAL A 167 3.30 9.68 -0.05
CA VAL A 167 4.24 8.67 -0.53
C VAL A 167 5.65 8.95 -0.01
N GLY A 168 6.29 7.95 0.62
CA GLY A 168 7.48 8.07 1.44
C GLY A 168 8.64 8.87 0.87
N GLN A 169 8.96 8.70 -0.41
CA GLN A 169 10.08 9.41 -1.06
C GLN A 169 9.72 10.78 -1.64
N PHE A 170 8.43 11.14 -1.67
CA PHE A 170 7.97 12.31 -2.39
C PHE A 170 7.42 13.37 -1.44
N ASN A 171 6.25 13.14 -0.88
CA ASN A 171 5.49 14.14 -0.14
C ASN A 171 5.10 13.71 1.29
N LEU A 172 5.43 12.50 1.74
CA LEU A 172 4.99 11.98 3.04
C LEU A 172 5.46 12.86 4.20
N ARG A 173 6.76 13.21 4.22
CA ARG A 173 7.35 14.01 5.29
C ARG A 173 6.71 15.39 5.35
N GLN A 174 6.69 16.09 4.21
CA GLN A 174 6.09 17.41 4.11
C GLN A 174 4.62 17.41 4.51
N GLY A 175 3.86 16.41 4.02
CA GLY A 175 2.45 16.27 4.37
C GLY A 175 2.20 16.11 5.86
N PHE A 176 3.02 15.33 6.57
CA PHE A 176 2.90 15.24 8.03
C PHE A 176 3.30 16.54 8.73
N GLU A 177 4.36 17.20 8.28
CA GLU A 177 4.74 18.50 8.83
C GLU A 177 3.62 19.54 8.66
N ASP A 178 3.00 19.60 7.49
CA ASP A 178 1.89 20.51 7.18
C ASP A 178 0.67 20.23 8.07
N LEU A 179 0.32 18.96 8.26
CA LEU A 179 -0.78 18.57 9.16
C LEU A 179 -0.52 18.98 10.61
N ILE A 180 0.71 18.77 11.10
CA ILE A 180 1.07 19.18 12.47
C ILE A 180 1.05 20.70 12.60
N ARG A 181 1.58 21.44 11.63
CA ARG A 181 1.56 22.90 11.61
C ARG A 181 0.13 23.46 11.55
N PHE A 182 -0.74 22.81 10.79
CA PHE A 182 -2.16 23.16 10.76
C PHE A 182 -2.79 23.08 12.17
N GLU A 183 -2.54 22.00 12.91
CA GLU A 183 -3.04 21.87 14.28
C GLU A 183 -2.44 22.92 15.24
N ILE A 184 -1.16 23.27 15.07
CA ILE A 184 -0.53 24.37 15.81
C ILE A 184 -1.26 25.70 15.56
N GLU A 185 -1.54 26.01 14.30
CA GLU A 185 -2.28 27.23 13.94
C GLU A 185 -3.71 27.25 14.51
N GLN A 186 -4.39 26.09 14.56
CA GLN A 186 -5.71 26.01 15.17
C GLN A 186 -5.62 26.29 16.69
N ALA A 187 -4.63 25.70 17.38
CA ALA A 187 -4.41 25.95 18.80
C ALA A 187 -4.11 27.43 19.10
N GLN A 188 -3.25 28.06 18.30
CA GLN A 188 -2.91 29.49 18.43
C GLN A 188 -4.12 30.41 18.19
N LYS A 189 -5.08 29.96 17.39
CA LYS A 189 -6.37 30.66 17.17
C LYS A 189 -7.43 30.36 18.25
N GLY A 190 -7.04 29.65 19.33
CA GLY A 190 -7.94 29.24 20.40
C GLY A 190 -8.96 28.16 20.01
N LYS A 191 -8.76 27.49 18.87
CA LYS A 191 -9.63 26.41 18.41
C LYS A 191 -9.19 25.06 18.98
N PRO A 192 -10.08 24.05 19.07
CA PRO A 192 -9.70 22.71 19.42
C PRO A 192 -8.67 22.15 18.43
N ALA A 193 -7.50 21.71 18.96
CA ALA A 193 -6.41 21.15 18.19
C ALA A 193 -5.96 19.83 18.82
N LYS A 194 -5.91 18.74 18.01
CA LYS A 194 -5.62 17.39 18.51
C LYS A 194 -4.86 16.58 17.47
N ILE A 195 -3.86 15.82 17.95
CA ILE A 195 -3.14 14.84 17.13
C ILE A 195 -3.23 13.47 17.81
N PHE A 196 -3.65 12.46 17.04
CA PHE A 196 -3.65 11.06 17.47
C PHE A 196 -2.71 10.27 16.59
N LEU A 197 -1.75 9.59 17.20
CA LEU A 197 -0.74 8.79 16.50
C LEU A 197 -0.80 7.34 17.00
N LYS A 198 -0.80 6.38 16.06
CA LYS A 198 -0.58 4.96 16.34
C LYS A 198 0.46 4.42 15.37
N MET A 199 1.59 3.97 15.89
CA MET A 199 2.70 3.45 15.10
C MET A 199 3.58 2.53 15.96
N ASN A 200 4.37 1.66 15.35
CA ASN A 200 5.28 0.77 16.07
C ASN A 200 6.64 1.40 16.42
N SER A 201 6.97 2.57 15.87
CA SER A 201 8.11 3.37 16.30
C SER A 201 8.05 4.81 15.81
N LEU A 202 8.62 5.73 16.58
CA LEU A 202 8.80 7.14 16.22
C LEU A 202 10.29 7.48 16.46
N GLN A 203 11.06 7.66 15.38
CA GLN A 203 12.53 7.79 15.46
C GLN A 203 13.06 9.08 14.82
N ASP A 204 12.30 9.70 13.92
CA ASP A 204 12.74 10.94 13.25
C ASP A 204 12.81 12.10 14.26
N LYS A 205 14.05 12.57 14.51
CA LYS A 205 14.29 13.62 15.50
C LYS A 205 13.53 14.91 15.21
N SER A 206 13.52 15.37 13.94
CA SER A 206 12.84 16.61 13.58
C SER A 206 11.33 16.52 13.74
N MET A 207 10.75 15.35 13.46
CA MET A 207 9.32 15.10 13.68
C MET A 207 8.98 15.06 15.17
N ILE A 208 9.83 14.46 16.00
CA ILE A 208 9.70 14.46 17.45
C ILE A 208 9.76 15.89 17.98
N ASP A 209 10.75 16.68 17.56
CA ASP A 209 10.90 18.08 17.96
C ASP A 209 9.66 18.91 17.58
N LEU A 210 9.10 18.68 16.39
CA LEU A 210 7.90 19.37 15.92
C LEU A 210 6.66 18.98 16.76
N LEU A 211 6.53 17.72 17.16
CA LEU A 211 5.45 17.28 18.06
C LEU A 211 5.58 17.89 19.46
N TYR A 212 6.80 17.97 20.01
CA TYR A 212 7.03 18.70 21.26
C TYR A 212 6.62 20.18 21.13
N TYR A 213 7.04 20.82 20.04
CA TYR A 213 6.65 22.20 19.79
C TYR A 213 5.12 22.35 19.67
N ALA A 214 4.45 21.45 18.95
CA ALA A 214 2.99 21.46 18.85
C ALA A 214 2.32 21.35 20.24
N SER A 215 2.80 20.46 21.09
CA SER A 215 2.31 20.32 22.46
C SER A 215 2.48 21.61 23.27
N GLN A 216 3.63 22.29 23.15
CA GLN A 216 3.90 23.58 23.82
C GLN A 216 2.97 24.70 23.30
N GLN A 217 2.51 24.60 22.07
CA GLN A 217 1.52 25.55 21.49
C GLN A 217 0.06 25.20 21.84
N GLY A 218 -0.18 24.17 22.67
CA GLY A 218 -1.50 23.81 23.17
C GLY A 218 -2.22 22.72 22.38
N VAL A 219 -1.56 22.07 21.41
CA VAL A 219 -2.10 20.91 20.71
C VAL A 219 -2.16 19.71 21.64
N LYS A 220 -3.31 19.05 21.76
CA LYS A 220 -3.46 17.83 22.57
C LYS A 220 -2.99 16.61 21.78
N ILE A 221 -1.85 16.03 22.18
CA ILE A 221 -1.27 14.88 21.49
C ILE A 221 -1.49 13.61 22.33
N ARG A 222 -1.97 12.55 21.63
CA ARG A 222 -2.06 11.19 22.19
C ARG A 222 -1.37 10.21 21.26
N MET A 223 -0.54 9.34 21.81
CA MET A 223 0.26 8.40 21.04
C MET A 223 0.15 6.99 21.61
N ILE A 224 0.14 6.01 20.70
CA ILE A 224 0.37 4.58 20.96
C ILE A 224 1.57 4.20 20.10
N ILE A 225 2.69 3.85 20.77
CA ILE A 225 3.96 3.52 20.12
C ILE A 225 4.44 2.16 20.64
#